data_f52a0c9d08a9e34ead06ddb378384758
#
_entry.id   f52a0c9d08a9e34ead06ddb378384758
#
_cell.length_a   1.000
_cell.length_b   1.000
_cell.length_c   1.000
_cell.angle_alpha   90.00
_cell.angle_beta   90.00
_cell.angle_gamma   90.00
#
_symmetry.space_group_name_H-M   'P 1'
#
loop_
_entity.id
_entity.type
_entity.pdbx_description
1 polymer ?
#
loop_
_entity_poly.entity_id
_entity_poly.type
_entity_poly.pdbx_seq_one_letter_code
_entity_poly.pdbx_strand_id
1 'polypeptide(L)'
;MNVDFRLIAKGHHHCSTEQLYKLAAPLVACMATAIVLHILAGLSREHSNFVLVAIRGVVSLALITFIGSIMTDTLAQKTLHENIQALLSDWPSDIRTAIKKFNLEPSLLEYVCCKHCFSLYDPHNYPYNGDFSCPPNCTFRETPTSDECATQLLDANANGRTKPRCRFFYQPLSSWIGRLLAQPGLPSILWTTLGPAAGQMQDIWDGNTFRSFKGPDGQPYLEAQDDKSDYRLIFSLFVDRFSPWGSKKNGPHSSVGVIYMICYNLPPHLHYHIENVYIAGIIPGPNEPSLHHLNHVLRPLVNDLLRGWECGFYFTQTALHEFGCMVRCALIPLVCDLPALRKALGAIGHCATRFCSFCLQTRNHISEVDVNSWGRRSWQEHFQIATKWRDTATESLRNSIYLKYGIRWSELLRLPYWDPTTYQVVEAMHNLFLGELQHHCRQILRMNANTDEEQGGVSLHSSEEQQRHLDAGIEAIRKGSRTALTRIHKGYIVSLAHANNVNPHVDRDIDLDPLRHNGDQSLSKATYAEALLQWVSIVYFVF
;
A
#
# COMPACT_ATOMS: atom_id res chain seq x y z
N MET A 1 -26.42 25.55 10.02
CA MET A 1 -27.16 24.35 9.58
C MET A 1 -26.71 23.22 10.48
N ASN A 2 -27.55 22.84 11.46
CA ASN A 2 -27.28 21.66 12.29
C ASN A 2 -27.57 20.42 11.42
N VAL A 3 -26.55 19.87 10.81
CA VAL A 3 -26.63 18.56 10.19
C VAL A 3 -26.46 17.54 11.32
N ASP A 4 -27.52 16.84 11.63
CA ASP A 4 -27.55 15.78 12.65
C ASP A 4 -26.70 14.60 12.13
N PHE A 5 -25.41 14.57 12.48
CA PHE A 5 -24.44 13.53 12.11
C PHE A 5 -24.52 12.31 13.04
N ARG A 6 -25.70 11.94 13.46
CA ARG A 6 -25.89 10.63 14.08
C ARG A 6 -25.67 9.55 13.02
N LEU A 7 -24.42 9.13 12.89
CA LEU A 7 -24.11 7.85 12.29
C LEU A 7 -24.79 6.81 13.18
N ILE A 8 -25.98 6.38 12.77
CA ILE A 8 -26.50 5.12 13.24
C ILE A 8 -25.51 4.08 12.73
N ALA A 9 -24.46 3.79 13.49
CA ALA A 9 -23.80 2.52 13.40
C ALA A 9 -24.91 1.53 13.77
N LYS A 10 -25.70 1.11 12.79
CA LYS A 10 -26.40 -0.16 12.88
C LYS A 10 -25.31 -1.09 13.31
N GLY A 11 -25.39 -1.55 14.58
CA GLY A 11 -24.44 -2.51 15.08
C GLY A 11 -24.30 -3.53 13.98
N HIS A 12 -23.13 -3.60 13.36
CA HIS A 12 -22.81 -4.73 12.54
C HIS A 12 -22.74 -5.88 13.52
N HIS A 13 -23.92 -6.38 13.91
CA HIS A 13 -24.00 -7.72 14.42
C HIS A 13 -23.27 -8.53 13.37
N HIS A 14 -22.10 -9.04 13.72
CA HIS A 14 -21.42 -10.03 12.94
C HIS A 14 -22.44 -11.13 12.64
N CYS A 15 -22.80 -11.28 11.39
CA CYS A 15 -23.93 -11.99 10.85
C CYS A 15 -25.22 -11.16 10.86
N SER A 16 -25.80 -10.94 9.68
CA SER A 16 -27.20 -10.59 9.60
C SER A 16 -27.97 -11.81 10.07
N THR A 17 -28.29 -11.79 11.34
CA THR A 17 -28.80 -12.91 12.08
C THR A 17 -30.11 -13.44 11.50
N GLU A 18 -30.93 -12.59 10.91
CA GLU A 18 -32.22 -13.02 10.35
C GLU A 18 -32.15 -14.06 9.22
N GLN A 19 -31.14 -14.00 8.34
CA GLN A 19 -31.00 -15.01 7.28
C GLN A 19 -30.33 -16.29 7.77
N LEU A 20 -29.47 -16.21 8.77
CA LEU A 20 -28.79 -17.37 9.34
C LEU A 20 -29.64 -18.11 10.36
N TYR A 21 -30.54 -17.43 11.10
CA TYR A 21 -31.50 -18.08 12.00
C TYR A 21 -32.50 -19.01 11.27
N LYS A 22 -32.65 -18.82 9.95
CA LYS A 22 -33.49 -19.71 9.13
C LYS A 22 -32.78 -21.00 8.71
N LEU A 23 -31.44 -21.05 8.88
CA LEU A 23 -30.66 -22.24 8.53
C LEU A 23 -30.40 -23.10 9.78
N ALA A 24 -30.44 -24.42 9.60
CA ALA A 24 -30.07 -25.33 10.67
C ALA A 24 -28.59 -25.10 11.11
N ALA A 25 -28.35 -25.08 12.41
CA ALA A 25 -27.03 -24.81 12.98
C ALA A 25 -25.86 -25.64 12.37
N PRO A 26 -26.05 -26.95 12.04
CA PRO A 26 -24.99 -27.71 11.34
C PRO A 26 -24.61 -27.14 9.97
N LEU A 27 -25.57 -26.62 9.22
CA LEU A 27 -25.32 -26.02 7.90
C LEU A 27 -24.55 -24.71 8.03
N VAL A 28 -24.89 -23.90 9.04
CA VAL A 28 -24.15 -22.67 9.37
C VAL A 28 -22.70 -23.02 9.73
N ALA A 29 -22.46 -24.02 10.57
CA ALA A 29 -21.13 -24.46 10.97
C ALA A 29 -20.30 -24.95 9.77
N CYS A 30 -20.90 -25.71 8.88
CA CYS A 30 -20.26 -26.21 7.66
C CYS A 30 -19.84 -25.07 6.71
N MET A 31 -20.73 -24.11 6.48
CA MET A 31 -20.40 -22.92 5.67
C MET A 31 -19.32 -22.08 6.33
N ALA A 32 -19.40 -21.85 7.65
CA ALA A 32 -18.39 -21.13 8.41
C ALA A 32 -17.01 -21.80 8.30
N THR A 33 -16.95 -23.13 8.37
CA THR A 33 -15.69 -23.89 8.17
C THR A 33 -15.08 -23.60 6.80
N ALA A 34 -15.87 -23.63 5.73
CA ALA A 34 -15.36 -23.32 4.38
C ALA A 34 -14.86 -21.88 4.27
N ILE A 35 -15.55 -20.93 4.91
CA ILE A 35 -15.15 -19.51 4.96
C ILE A 35 -13.83 -19.34 5.74
N VAL A 36 -13.69 -19.97 6.89
CA VAL A 36 -12.47 -19.95 7.70
C VAL A 36 -11.28 -20.52 6.91
N LEU A 37 -11.46 -21.64 6.21
CA LEU A 37 -10.42 -22.22 5.35
C LEU A 37 -10.04 -21.26 4.21
N HIS A 38 -10.99 -20.55 3.65
CA HIS A 38 -10.72 -19.56 2.60
C HIS A 38 -9.97 -18.35 3.12
N ILE A 39 -10.45 -17.73 4.19
CA ILE A 39 -9.95 -16.44 4.68
C ILE A 39 -8.66 -16.62 5.50
N LEU A 40 -8.62 -17.57 6.43
CA LEU A 40 -7.50 -17.74 7.36
C LEU A 40 -6.44 -18.71 6.86
N ALA A 41 -6.83 -19.82 6.21
CA ALA A 41 -5.88 -20.78 5.67
C ALA A 41 -5.42 -20.45 4.24
N GLY A 42 -5.96 -19.37 3.62
CA GLY A 42 -5.53 -18.91 2.31
C GLY A 42 -5.91 -19.83 1.14
N LEU A 43 -6.94 -20.69 1.28
CA LEU A 43 -7.38 -21.52 0.18
C LEU A 43 -7.84 -20.66 -1.01
N SER A 44 -7.44 -21.07 -2.22
CA SER A 44 -7.91 -20.41 -3.44
C SER A 44 -9.44 -20.47 -3.53
N ARG A 45 -10.04 -19.54 -4.28
CA ARG A 45 -11.49 -19.54 -4.52
C ARG A 45 -11.97 -20.89 -5.08
N GLU A 46 -11.23 -21.46 -6.02
CA GLU A 46 -11.57 -22.73 -6.66
C GLU A 46 -11.59 -23.88 -5.65
N HIS A 47 -10.54 -24.00 -4.82
CA HIS A 47 -10.48 -25.00 -3.77
C HIS A 47 -11.57 -24.80 -2.70
N SER A 48 -11.89 -23.55 -2.36
CA SER A 48 -12.96 -23.24 -1.39
C SER A 48 -14.34 -23.59 -1.93
N ASN A 49 -14.58 -23.37 -3.22
CA ASN A 49 -15.81 -23.80 -3.88
C ASN A 49 -15.93 -25.33 -3.89
N PHE A 50 -14.81 -26.04 -4.16
CA PHE A 50 -14.77 -27.50 -4.06
C PHE A 50 -15.11 -27.97 -2.64
N VAL A 51 -14.55 -27.36 -1.60
CA VAL A 51 -14.87 -27.68 -0.19
C VAL A 51 -16.36 -27.49 0.08
N LEU A 52 -16.98 -26.40 -0.36
CA LEU A 52 -18.41 -26.14 -0.18
C LEU A 52 -19.26 -27.24 -0.84
N VAL A 53 -18.93 -27.63 -2.07
CA VAL A 53 -19.64 -28.67 -2.82
C VAL A 53 -19.46 -30.05 -2.16
N ALA A 54 -18.24 -30.36 -1.72
CA ALA A 54 -17.92 -31.62 -1.03
C ALA A 54 -18.67 -31.74 0.30
N ILE A 55 -18.64 -30.70 1.13
CA ILE A 55 -19.39 -30.67 2.40
C ILE A 55 -20.89 -30.85 2.16
N ARG A 56 -21.47 -30.16 1.16
CA ARG A 56 -22.86 -30.33 0.78
C ARG A 56 -23.16 -31.79 0.44
N GLY A 57 -22.30 -32.43 -0.35
CA GLY A 57 -22.43 -33.83 -0.72
C GLY A 57 -22.41 -34.76 0.50
N VAL A 58 -21.45 -34.58 1.41
CA VAL A 58 -21.35 -35.36 2.64
C VAL A 58 -22.58 -35.19 3.53
N VAL A 59 -23.03 -33.96 3.74
CA VAL A 59 -24.24 -33.67 4.53
C VAL A 59 -25.49 -34.30 3.90
N SER A 60 -25.63 -34.17 2.59
CA SER A 60 -26.74 -34.78 1.84
C SER A 60 -26.76 -36.30 2.00
N LEU A 61 -25.62 -36.96 1.80
CA LEU A 61 -25.49 -38.41 1.94
C LEU A 61 -25.75 -38.87 3.39
N ALA A 62 -25.18 -38.17 4.37
CA ALA A 62 -25.38 -38.48 5.79
C ALA A 62 -26.87 -38.38 6.18
N LEU A 63 -27.55 -37.32 5.76
CA LEU A 63 -29.00 -37.15 6.03
C LEU A 63 -29.85 -38.23 5.35
N ILE A 64 -29.57 -38.56 4.08
CA ILE A 64 -30.29 -39.61 3.34
C ILE A 64 -30.06 -40.97 3.98
N THR A 65 -28.83 -41.30 4.36
CA THR A 65 -28.49 -42.59 5.02
C THR A 65 -29.19 -42.70 6.39
N PHE A 66 -29.14 -41.62 7.18
CA PHE A 66 -29.78 -41.57 8.50
C PHE A 66 -31.32 -41.77 8.40
N ILE A 67 -31.94 -41.12 7.43
CA ILE A 67 -33.38 -41.27 7.17
C ILE A 67 -33.74 -42.67 6.75
N GLY A 68 -32.95 -43.26 5.81
CA GLY A 68 -33.16 -44.63 5.36
C GLY A 68 -33.02 -45.70 6.46
N SER A 69 -32.23 -45.38 7.51
CA SER A 69 -32.04 -46.29 8.66
C SER A 69 -33.13 -46.23 9.73
N ILE A 70 -33.87 -45.12 9.81
CA ILE A 70 -34.83 -44.87 10.89
C ILE A 70 -36.30 -45.01 10.41
N MET A 71 -36.59 -44.73 9.15
CA MET A 71 -37.97 -44.67 8.63
C MET A 71 -38.26 -45.90 7.74
N THR A 72 -39.33 -46.59 8.09
CA THR A 72 -39.90 -47.70 7.30
C THR A 72 -41.01 -47.27 6.35
N ASP A 73 -41.63 -46.08 6.59
CA ASP A 73 -42.69 -45.54 5.76
C ASP A 73 -42.15 -44.78 4.55
N THR A 74 -42.46 -45.27 3.36
CA THR A 74 -42.01 -44.71 2.08
C THR A 74 -42.52 -43.31 1.79
N LEU A 75 -43.74 -42.95 2.24
CA LEU A 75 -44.30 -41.62 2.02
C LEU A 75 -43.61 -40.59 2.92
N ALA A 76 -43.40 -40.92 4.17
CA ALA A 76 -42.68 -40.06 5.12
C ALA A 76 -41.19 -39.86 4.68
N GLN A 77 -40.55 -40.91 4.15
CA GLN A 77 -39.20 -40.82 3.56
C GLN A 77 -39.14 -39.83 2.39
N LYS A 78 -40.16 -39.90 1.49
CA LYS A 78 -40.21 -38.99 0.33
C LYS A 78 -40.37 -37.53 0.76
N THR A 79 -41.32 -37.26 1.66
CA THR A 79 -41.58 -35.89 2.19
C THR A 79 -40.35 -35.33 2.88
N LEU A 80 -39.64 -36.15 3.67
CA LEU A 80 -38.43 -35.73 4.37
C LEU A 80 -37.27 -35.51 3.40
N HIS A 81 -37.18 -36.34 2.36
CA HIS A 81 -36.18 -36.12 1.28
C HIS A 81 -36.44 -34.80 0.56
N GLU A 82 -37.66 -34.48 0.21
CA GLU A 82 -38.07 -33.19 -0.39
C GLU A 82 -37.70 -32.01 0.51
N ASN A 83 -37.95 -32.12 1.81
CA ASN A 83 -37.60 -31.10 2.81
C ASN A 83 -36.06 -30.90 2.91
N ILE A 84 -35.27 -31.98 2.85
CA ILE A 84 -33.81 -31.89 2.84
C ILE A 84 -33.32 -31.23 1.55
N GLN A 85 -33.88 -31.60 0.41
CA GLN A 85 -33.51 -30.96 -0.86
C GLN A 85 -33.85 -29.47 -0.85
N ALA A 86 -35.02 -29.11 -0.31
CA ALA A 86 -35.39 -27.70 -0.11
C ALA A 86 -34.42 -26.96 0.81
N LEU A 87 -34.01 -27.57 1.93
CA LEU A 87 -33.02 -27.02 2.87
C LEU A 87 -31.63 -26.79 2.21
N LEU A 88 -31.20 -27.76 1.38
CA LEU A 88 -29.94 -27.73 0.68
C LEU A 88 -29.99 -26.90 -0.62
N SER A 89 -31.15 -26.52 -1.12
CA SER A 89 -31.29 -25.70 -2.32
C SER A 89 -30.67 -24.32 -2.16
N ASP A 90 -30.71 -23.79 -0.94
CA ASP A 90 -30.14 -22.48 -0.60
C ASP A 90 -28.65 -22.52 -0.23
N TRP A 91 -28.01 -23.68 -0.37
CA TRP A 91 -26.58 -23.87 -0.13
C TRP A 91 -25.74 -23.24 -1.23
N PRO A 92 -24.78 -22.34 -0.88
CA PRO A 92 -23.95 -21.67 -1.88
C PRO A 92 -22.93 -22.63 -2.53
N SER A 93 -22.78 -22.53 -3.84
CA SER A 93 -21.72 -23.21 -4.58
C SER A 93 -20.46 -22.37 -4.75
N ASP A 94 -20.52 -21.08 -4.48
CA ASP A 94 -19.40 -20.12 -4.57
C ASP A 94 -19.14 -19.52 -3.18
N ILE A 95 -17.88 -19.53 -2.76
CA ILE A 95 -17.45 -19.04 -1.45
C ILE A 95 -17.82 -17.56 -1.23
N ARG A 96 -17.83 -16.74 -2.27
CA ARG A 96 -18.24 -15.34 -2.17
C ARG A 96 -19.71 -15.22 -1.77
N THR A 97 -20.56 -16.11 -2.27
CA THR A 97 -21.97 -16.14 -1.87
C THR A 97 -22.11 -16.55 -0.41
N ALA A 98 -21.29 -17.49 0.07
CA ALA A 98 -21.24 -17.85 1.48
C ALA A 98 -20.78 -16.65 2.34
N ILE A 99 -19.69 -16.00 1.98
CA ILE A 99 -19.18 -14.79 2.67
C ILE A 99 -20.25 -13.71 2.74
N LYS A 100 -20.94 -13.47 1.64
CA LYS A 100 -22.04 -12.49 1.58
C LYS A 100 -23.23 -12.86 2.49
N LYS A 101 -23.61 -14.16 2.53
CA LYS A 101 -24.66 -14.64 3.46
C LYS A 101 -24.31 -14.38 4.93
N PHE A 102 -23.02 -14.47 5.28
CA PHE A 102 -22.52 -14.17 6.62
C PHE A 102 -22.26 -12.68 6.85
N ASN A 103 -22.50 -11.83 5.85
CA ASN A 103 -22.24 -10.37 5.90
C ASN A 103 -20.81 -10.03 6.38
N LEU A 104 -19.81 -10.80 5.92
CA LEU A 104 -18.42 -10.63 6.30
C LEU A 104 -17.67 -9.67 5.38
N GLU A 105 -18.28 -9.26 4.27
CA GLU A 105 -17.69 -8.27 3.38
C GLU A 105 -17.63 -6.90 4.06
N PRO A 106 -16.47 -6.20 4.00
CA PRO A 106 -16.40 -4.84 4.50
C PRO A 106 -17.29 -3.92 3.65
N SER A 107 -17.84 -2.89 4.27
CA SER A 107 -18.51 -1.82 3.53
C SER A 107 -17.45 -1.03 2.74
N LEU A 108 -17.49 -1.13 1.42
CA LEU A 108 -16.55 -0.45 0.53
C LEU A 108 -17.28 0.62 -0.30
N LEU A 109 -16.66 1.77 -0.43
CA LEU A 109 -17.01 2.78 -1.41
C LEU A 109 -16.19 2.54 -2.68
N GLU A 110 -16.86 2.50 -3.81
CA GLU A 110 -16.23 2.30 -5.10
C GLU A 110 -16.16 3.62 -5.85
N TYR A 111 -14.94 4.06 -6.19
CA TYR A 111 -14.69 5.23 -7.01
C TYR A 111 -14.22 4.82 -8.41
N VAL A 112 -14.65 5.55 -9.43
CA VAL A 112 -14.02 5.48 -10.74
C VAL A 112 -12.69 6.21 -10.66
N CYS A 113 -11.60 5.53 -11.04
CA CYS A 113 -10.24 6.03 -10.93
C CYS A 113 -9.63 6.24 -12.32
N CYS A 114 -9.04 7.40 -12.56
CA CYS A 114 -8.28 7.64 -13.78
C CYS A 114 -6.96 6.85 -13.75
N LYS A 115 -6.66 6.10 -14.82
CA LYS A 115 -5.42 5.31 -14.93
C LYS A 115 -4.15 6.16 -15.04
N HIS A 116 -4.28 7.43 -15.43
CA HIS A 116 -3.16 8.33 -15.67
C HIS A 116 -2.89 9.22 -14.47
N CYS A 117 -3.86 10.03 -14.04
CA CYS A 117 -3.68 10.98 -12.94
C CYS A 117 -4.25 10.52 -11.59
N PHE A 118 -4.87 9.34 -11.53
CA PHE A 118 -5.48 8.77 -10.33
C PHE A 118 -6.59 9.62 -9.69
N SER A 119 -7.13 10.62 -10.40
CA SER A 119 -8.30 11.36 -9.94
C SER A 119 -9.47 10.44 -9.73
N LEU A 120 -10.19 10.66 -8.63
CA LEU A 120 -11.32 9.85 -8.22
C LEU A 120 -12.64 10.56 -8.56
N TYR A 121 -13.58 9.79 -9.08
CA TYR A 121 -14.94 10.20 -9.38
C TYR A 121 -15.90 9.35 -8.58
N ASP A 122 -16.67 10.01 -7.69
CA ASP A 122 -17.68 9.33 -6.88
C ASP A 122 -18.95 9.13 -7.73
N PRO A 123 -19.38 7.90 -7.99
CA PRO A 123 -20.55 7.63 -8.81
C PRO A 123 -21.85 8.15 -8.19
N HIS A 124 -21.88 8.42 -6.88
CA HIS A 124 -23.05 8.94 -6.18
C HIS A 124 -23.24 10.47 -6.33
N ASN A 125 -22.21 11.20 -6.73
CA ASN A 125 -22.23 12.66 -6.87
C ASN A 125 -22.76 13.15 -8.23
N TYR A 126 -23.04 12.23 -9.16
CA TYR A 126 -23.57 12.57 -10.48
C TYR A 126 -25.01 12.08 -10.62
N PRO A 127 -25.93 12.83 -11.28
CA PRO A 127 -27.32 12.44 -11.44
C PRO A 127 -27.45 11.09 -12.16
N TYR A 128 -28.14 10.18 -11.53
CA TYR A 128 -28.26 8.77 -11.92
C TYR A 128 -29.40 8.56 -12.93
N ASN A 129 -29.07 8.06 -14.11
CA ASN A 129 -30.03 7.54 -15.10
C ASN A 129 -29.83 6.04 -15.34
N GLY A 130 -29.49 5.27 -14.28
CA GLY A 130 -29.32 3.82 -14.37
C GLY A 130 -27.93 3.33 -14.82
N ASP A 131 -27.05 4.21 -15.28
CA ASP A 131 -25.65 3.94 -15.63
C ASP A 131 -24.68 4.64 -14.66
N PHE A 132 -23.41 4.19 -14.65
CA PHE A 132 -22.36 4.87 -13.88
C PHE A 132 -22.30 6.34 -14.30
N SER A 133 -22.69 7.25 -13.43
CA SER A 133 -22.70 8.67 -13.73
C SER A 133 -21.38 9.30 -13.32
N CYS A 134 -20.37 9.10 -14.17
CA CYS A 134 -19.17 9.90 -14.19
C CYS A 134 -18.89 10.36 -15.63
N PRO A 135 -18.09 11.39 -15.84
CA PRO A 135 -17.75 11.82 -17.20
C PRO A 135 -17.04 10.67 -17.95
N PRO A 136 -17.26 10.52 -19.27
CA PRO A 136 -16.61 9.47 -20.05
C PRO A 136 -15.10 9.59 -20.08
N ASN A 137 -14.57 10.82 -19.98
CA ASN A 137 -13.15 11.15 -19.93
C ASN A 137 -12.82 11.93 -18.66
N CYS A 138 -11.57 11.82 -18.22
CA CYS A 138 -11.05 12.50 -17.04
C CYS A 138 -10.99 14.01 -17.26
N THR A 139 -11.63 14.77 -16.38
CA THR A 139 -11.70 16.24 -16.40
C THR A 139 -10.67 16.92 -15.50
N PHE A 140 -9.76 16.14 -14.91
CA PHE A 140 -8.72 16.67 -14.04
C PHE A 140 -7.75 17.56 -14.81
N ARG A 141 -7.37 18.69 -14.20
CA ARG A 141 -6.32 19.60 -14.69
C ARG A 141 -5.24 19.71 -13.61
N GLU A 142 -3.98 19.63 -14.03
CA GLU A 142 -2.85 19.78 -13.11
C GLU A 142 -2.84 21.17 -12.45
N THR A 143 -3.10 22.19 -13.25
CA THR A 143 -3.22 23.57 -12.82
C THR A 143 -4.45 24.19 -13.49
N PRO A 144 -4.94 25.35 -13.03
CA PRO A 144 -6.07 26.03 -13.67
C PRO A 144 -5.87 26.32 -15.17
N THR A 145 -4.62 26.44 -15.61
CA THR A 145 -4.26 26.75 -17.00
C THR A 145 -3.86 25.55 -17.83
N SER A 146 -3.72 24.36 -17.23
CA SER A 146 -3.38 23.13 -17.95
C SER A 146 -4.58 22.57 -18.68
N ASP A 147 -4.32 21.80 -19.72
CA ASP A 147 -5.34 20.99 -20.40
C ASP A 147 -5.92 19.92 -19.47
N GLU A 148 -7.11 19.43 -19.81
CA GLU A 148 -7.68 18.29 -19.12
C GLU A 148 -6.87 17.02 -19.39
N CYS A 149 -6.81 16.16 -18.40
CA CYS A 149 -6.18 14.85 -18.53
C CYS A 149 -6.78 14.01 -19.69
N ALA A 150 -8.08 14.17 -19.96
CA ALA A 150 -8.85 13.58 -21.07
C ALA A 150 -8.73 12.04 -21.20
N THR A 151 -8.13 11.35 -20.23
CA THR A 151 -8.04 9.88 -20.24
C THR A 151 -9.42 9.27 -20.13
N GLN A 152 -9.74 8.30 -20.97
CA GLN A 152 -11.02 7.58 -20.97
C GLN A 152 -11.23 6.83 -19.66
N LEU A 153 -12.36 7.07 -19.01
CA LEU A 153 -12.72 6.49 -17.70
C LEU A 153 -13.66 5.28 -17.82
N LEU A 154 -14.50 5.24 -18.86
CA LEU A 154 -15.53 4.23 -19.03
C LEU A 154 -15.34 3.45 -20.33
N ASP A 155 -15.62 2.14 -20.28
CA ASP A 155 -15.78 1.28 -21.45
C ASP A 155 -17.28 1.04 -21.68
N ALA A 156 -17.74 1.11 -22.93
CA ALA A 156 -19.07 0.67 -23.32
C ALA A 156 -19.07 -0.84 -23.57
N ASN A 157 -20.03 -1.55 -22.98
CA ASN A 157 -20.28 -2.95 -23.30
C ASN A 157 -21.11 -3.08 -24.58
N ALA A 158 -21.13 -4.27 -25.19
CA ALA A 158 -21.94 -4.57 -26.37
C ALA A 158 -23.44 -4.22 -26.22
N ASN A 159 -23.94 -4.18 -24.99
CA ASN A 159 -25.33 -3.85 -24.64
C ASN A 159 -25.53 -2.36 -24.30
N GLY A 160 -24.58 -1.48 -24.62
CA GLY A 160 -24.65 -0.04 -24.33
C GLY A 160 -24.44 0.34 -22.86
N ARG A 161 -24.24 -0.62 -21.95
CA ARG A 161 -23.94 -0.32 -20.54
C ARG A 161 -22.48 0.05 -20.40
N THR A 162 -22.22 1.10 -19.64
CA THR A 162 -20.86 1.55 -19.32
C THR A 162 -20.33 0.89 -18.06
N LYS A 163 -19.01 0.60 -18.04
CA LYS A 163 -18.31 0.13 -16.85
C LYS A 163 -17.00 0.90 -16.65
N PRO A 164 -16.58 1.15 -15.40
CA PRO A 164 -15.29 1.76 -15.14
C PRO A 164 -14.12 0.94 -15.67
N ARG A 165 -13.17 1.61 -16.33
CA ARG A 165 -11.90 1.01 -16.78
C ARG A 165 -10.97 0.71 -15.61
N CYS A 166 -11.06 1.51 -14.55
CA CYS A 166 -10.27 1.38 -13.35
C CYS A 166 -11.09 1.79 -12.14
N ARG A 167 -10.92 1.08 -11.03
CA ARG A 167 -11.65 1.31 -9.78
C ARG A 167 -10.69 1.46 -8.63
N PHE A 168 -11.03 2.36 -7.73
CA PHE A 168 -10.41 2.48 -6.42
C PHE A 168 -11.44 2.12 -5.36
N PHE A 169 -11.10 1.15 -4.52
CA PHE A 169 -11.97 0.74 -3.42
C PHE A 169 -11.45 1.38 -2.14
N TYR A 170 -12.35 2.04 -1.43
CA TYR A 170 -12.08 2.70 -0.17
C TYR A 170 -12.97 2.13 0.93
N GLN A 171 -12.39 1.75 2.04
CA GLN A 171 -13.12 1.36 3.24
C GLN A 171 -13.28 2.58 4.14
N PRO A 172 -14.51 3.05 4.48
CA PRO A 172 -14.70 4.14 5.42
C PRO A 172 -14.10 3.81 6.79
N LEU A 173 -13.36 4.76 7.37
CA LEU A 173 -12.71 4.59 8.67
C LEU A 173 -13.74 4.29 9.77
N SER A 174 -14.90 4.96 9.75
CA SER A 174 -15.98 4.70 10.70
C SER A 174 -16.51 3.26 10.66
N SER A 175 -16.59 2.66 9.45
CA SER A 175 -17.02 1.26 9.31
C SER A 175 -16.03 0.29 9.92
N TRP A 176 -14.72 0.53 9.76
CA TRP A 176 -13.68 -0.29 10.37
C TRP A 176 -13.65 -0.14 11.89
N ILE A 177 -13.74 1.09 12.41
CA ILE A 177 -13.81 1.35 13.86
C ILE A 177 -15.04 0.66 14.47
N GLY A 178 -16.20 0.73 13.79
CA GLY A 178 -17.40 0.06 14.25
C GLY A 178 -17.21 -1.46 14.41
N ARG A 179 -16.50 -2.09 13.47
CA ARG A 179 -16.14 -3.52 13.59
C ARG A 179 -15.16 -3.79 14.71
N LEU A 180 -14.17 -2.92 14.91
CA LEU A 180 -13.21 -3.04 16.00
C LEU A 180 -13.92 -2.98 17.36
N LEU A 181 -14.82 -2.01 17.54
CA LEU A 181 -15.58 -1.82 18.79
C LEU A 181 -16.67 -2.86 19.02
N ALA A 182 -17.10 -3.58 17.99
CA ALA A 182 -18.05 -4.69 18.10
C ALA A 182 -17.43 -6.00 18.61
N GLN A 183 -16.08 -6.09 18.62
CA GLN A 183 -15.38 -7.30 19.07
C GLN A 183 -15.35 -7.36 20.60
N PRO A 184 -15.81 -8.49 21.22
CA PRO A 184 -15.74 -8.65 22.68
C PRO A 184 -14.32 -8.48 23.22
N GLY A 185 -14.17 -7.67 24.25
CA GLY A 185 -12.91 -7.44 24.96
C GLY A 185 -12.01 -6.37 24.30
N LEU A 186 -12.10 -6.08 23.01
CA LEU A 186 -11.27 -5.06 22.37
C LEU A 186 -11.54 -3.64 22.87
N PRO A 187 -12.79 -3.16 23.01
CA PRO A 187 -13.02 -1.80 23.50
C PRO A 187 -12.38 -1.52 24.86
N SER A 188 -12.30 -2.52 25.74
CA SER A 188 -11.72 -2.34 27.08
C SER A 188 -10.20 -2.14 27.09
N ILE A 189 -9.48 -2.52 26.02
CA ILE A 189 -8.03 -2.39 25.92
C ILE A 189 -7.58 -1.20 25.07
N LEU A 190 -8.52 -0.50 24.42
CA LEU A 190 -8.22 0.68 23.61
C LEU A 190 -7.95 1.95 24.44
N TRP A 191 -8.19 1.90 25.73
CA TRP A 191 -7.91 2.99 26.64
C TRP A 191 -6.40 3.13 26.86
N THR A 192 -5.82 4.20 26.33
CA THR A 192 -4.42 4.54 26.56
C THR A 192 -4.36 5.68 27.57
N THR A 193 -3.85 5.40 28.76
CA THR A 193 -3.48 6.43 29.72
C THR A 193 -1.98 6.60 29.71
N LEU A 194 -1.52 7.83 29.50
CA LEU A 194 -0.10 8.13 29.63
C LEU A 194 0.31 8.01 31.10
N GLY A 195 1.19 7.08 31.39
CA GLY A 195 1.83 6.98 32.71
C GLY A 195 2.68 8.22 33.04
N PRO A 196 3.18 8.38 34.27
CA PRO A 196 4.13 9.42 34.62
C PRO A 196 5.33 9.37 33.67
N ALA A 197 5.93 10.52 33.35
CA ALA A 197 7.10 10.58 32.49
C ALA A 197 8.22 9.73 33.09
N ALA A 198 8.49 8.57 32.50
CA ALA A 198 9.59 7.71 32.90
C ALA A 198 10.90 8.32 32.39
N GLY A 199 11.97 8.23 33.16
CA GLY A 199 13.32 8.67 32.76
C GLY A 199 13.91 7.83 31.62
N GLN A 200 13.30 6.70 31.30
CA GLN A 200 13.65 5.82 30.18
C GLN A 200 12.45 5.64 29.25
N MET A 201 12.69 5.71 27.94
CA MET A 201 11.69 5.38 26.93
C MET A 201 11.52 3.86 26.85
N GLN A 202 10.35 3.36 27.16
CA GLN A 202 9.98 1.94 27.09
C GLN A 202 8.94 1.68 26.01
N ASP A 203 8.13 2.69 25.66
CA ASP A 203 7.08 2.62 24.64
C ASP A 203 7.08 3.91 23.81
N ILE A 204 6.42 3.87 22.65
CA ILE A 204 6.17 5.04 21.80
C ILE A 204 5.45 6.16 22.56
N TRP A 205 4.61 5.79 23.53
CA TRP A 205 3.84 6.72 24.38
C TRP A 205 4.72 7.58 25.30
N ASP A 206 5.96 7.19 25.53
CA ASP A 206 6.93 7.96 26.29
C ASP A 206 7.53 9.12 25.49
N GLY A 207 7.35 9.09 24.17
CA GLY A 207 7.84 10.13 23.26
C GLY A 207 7.12 11.47 23.44
N ASN A 208 7.88 12.55 23.41
CA ASN A 208 7.35 13.91 23.55
C ASN A 208 6.25 14.24 22.54
N THR A 209 6.33 13.68 21.33
CA THR A 209 5.32 13.86 20.27
C THR A 209 3.92 13.47 20.76
N PHE A 210 3.80 12.31 21.43
CA PHE A 210 2.51 11.84 21.95
C PHE A 210 2.11 12.55 23.23
N ARG A 211 3.06 12.85 24.12
CA ARG A 211 2.80 13.53 25.41
C ARG A 211 2.38 14.98 25.25
N SER A 212 2.93 15.67 24.25
CA SER A 212 2.59 17.09 23.97
C SER A 212 1.45 17.27 22.99
N PHE A 213 0.92 16.15 22.42
CA PHE A 213 -0.12 16.22 21.41
C PHE A 213 -1.44 16.66 22.02
N LYS A 214 -2.02 17.72 21.43
CA LYS A 214 -3.25 18.36 21.90
C LYS A 214 -4.42 18.07 20.97
N GLY A 215 -5.58 17.90 21.56
CA GLY A 215 -6.84 17.77 20.86
C GLY A 215 -7.35 19.10 20.26
N PRO A 216 -8.47 19.08 19.54
CA PRO A 216 -9.09 20.27 18.97
C PRO A 216 -9.57 21.25 20.05
N ASP A 217 -9.75 20.77 21.27
CA ASP A 217 -10.09 21.52 22.48
C ASP A 217 -8.87 22.20 23.15
N GLY A 218 -7.67 21.96 22.64
CA GLY A 218 -6.41 22.47 23.19
C GLY A 218 -5.89 21.69 24.42
N GLN A 219 -6.63 20.68 24.88
CA GLN A 219 -6.22 19.81 25.99
C GLN A 219 -5.33 18.68 25.48
N PRO A 220 -4.53 18.03 26.37
CA PRO A 220 -3.78 16.83 25.98
C PRO A 220 -4.71 15.78 25.37
N TYR A 221 -4.33 15.25 24.19
CA TYR A 221 -5.22 14.32 23.45
C TYR A 221 -5.43 13.00 24.15
N LEU A 222 -4.42 12.49 24.86
CA LEU A 222 -4.43 11.21 25.57
C LEU A 222 -4.56 11.36 27.09
N GLU A 223 -5.00 12.51 27.59
CA GLU A 223 -5.24 12.67 29.02
C GLU A 223 -6.38 11.75 29.48
N ALA A 224 -6.28 11.26 30.72
CA ALA A 224 -7.31 10.44 31.31
C ALA A 224 -8.66 11.19 31.30
N GLN A 225 -9.59 10.67 30.52
CA GLN A 225 -10.95 11.18 30.48
C GLN A 225 -11.74 10.51 31.63
N ASP A 226 -12.49 11.29 32.38
CA ASP A 226 -13.42 10.76 33.39
C ASP A 226 -14.53 9.94 32.73
N ASP A 227 -14.88 10.30 31.49
CA ASP A 227 -15.89 9.61 30.68
C ASP A 227 -15.25 8.50 29.85
N LYS A 228 -15.42 7.24 30.29
CA LYS A 228 -14.98 6.05 29.56
C LYS A 228 -15.77 5.78 28.28
N SER A 229 -16.68 6.63 27.85
CA SER A 229 -17.40 6.56 26.58
C SER A 229 -16.82 7.45 25.47
N ASP A 230 -15.73 8.21 25.73
CA ASP A 230 -15.03 9.03 24.72
C ASP A 230 -13.64 8.43 24.42
N TYR A 231 -13.54 7.69 23.31
CA TYR A 231 -12.28 7.10 22.84
C TYR A 231 -11.48 8.08 22.01
N ARG A 232 -10.17 8.16 22.27
CA ARG A 232 -9.22 8.97 21.49
C ARG A 232 -8.19 8.05 20.86
N LEU A 233 -8.39 7.70 19.60
CA LEU A 233 -7.56 6.75 18.88
C LEU A 233 -6.48 7.47 18.08
N ILE A 234 -5.26 6.95 18.15
CA ILE A 234 -4.12 7.40 17.36
C ILE A 234 -3.73 6.31 16.36
N PHE A 235 -3.57 6.74 15.13
CA PHE A 235 -3.20 5.86 14.01
C PHE A 235 -1.85 6.25 13.42
N SER A 236 -1.12 5.25 12.94
CA SER A 236 -0.04 5.43 11.96
C SER A 236 -0.54 5.13 10.56
N LEU A 237 -0.01 5.85 9.57
CA LEU A 237 -0.33 5.65 8.15
C LEU A 237 0.85 5.01 7.43
N PHE A 238 0.52 4.04 6.60
CA PHE A 238 1.45 3.34 5.71
C PHE A 238 0.94 3.41 4.28
N VAL A 239 1.86 3.64 3.35
CA VAL A 239 1.60 3.54 1.91
C VAL A 239 2.71 2.69 1.33
N ASP A 240 2.35 1.54 0.79
CA ASP A 240 3.31 0.57 0.27
C ASP A 240 2.84 -0.02 -1.06
N ARG A 241 3.75 -0.63 -1.80
CA ARG A 241 3.45 -1.31 -3.06
C ARG A 241 4.05 -2.70 -3.08
N PHE A 242 3.28 -3.62 -3.60
CA PHE A 242 3.72 -5.01 -3.73
C PHE A 242 3.26 -5.62 -5.06
N SER A 243 3.94 -6.67 -5.47
CA SER A 243 3.52 -7.48 -6.61
C SER A 243 2.79 -8.72 -6.11
N PRO A 244 1.45 -8.82 -6.29
CA PRO A 244 0.67 -9.95 -5.80
C PRO A 244 1.05 -11.30 -6.45
N TRP A 245 1.74 -11.25 -7.58
CA TRP A 245 2.16 -12.45 -8.32
C TRP A 245 3.63 -12.80 -8.14
N GLY A 246 4.34 -12.12 -7.22
CA GLY A 246 5.77 -12.27 -6.99
C GLY A 246 6.62 -11.72 -8.17
N SER A 247 7.94 -11.78 -7.99
CA SER A 247 8.91 -11.35 -9.01
C SER A 247 9.16 -12.46 -10.02
N LYS A 248 8.23 -12.69 -10.94
CA LYS A 248 8.51 -13.55 -12.11
C LYS A 248 9.35 -12.76 -13.11
N LYS A 249 10.56 -13.22 -13.41
CA LYS A 249 11.51 -12.58 -14.34
C LYS A 249 10.92 -12.30 -15.74
N ASN A 250 9.88 -13.01 -16.16
CA ASN A 250 9.28 -12.94 -17.50
C ASN A 250 7.75 -12.81 -17.49
N GLY A 251 7.14 -12.33 -16.39
CA GLY A 251 5.70 -12.12 -16.30
C GLY A 251 5.32 -10.64 -16.40
N PRO A 252 4.05 -10.31 -16.66
CA PRO A 252 3.60 -8.93 -16.60
C PRO A 252 3.81 -8.38 -15.19
N HIS A 253 4.57 -7.30 -15.07
CA HIS A 253 4.76 -6.59 -13.82
C HIS A 253 3.42 -5.97 -13.40
N SER A 254 2.73 -6.62 -12.47
CA SER A 254 1.50 -6.11 -11.88
C SER A 254 1.79 -5.68 -10.46
N SER A 255 2.04 -4.41 -10.27
CA SER A 255 2.22 -3.83 -8.94
C SER A 255 0.92 -3.17 -8.48
N VAL A 256 0.55 -3.40 -7.23
CA VAL A 256 -0.63 -2.83 -6.57
C VAL A 256 -0.16 -2.06 -5.34
N GLY A 257 -0.74 -0.88 -5.10
CA GLY A 257 -0.47 -0.12 -3.88
C GLY A 257 -1.52 -0.36 -2.81
N VAL A 258 -1.13 -0.25 -1.56
CA VAL A 258 -2.03 -0.32 -0.41
C VAL A 258 -1.85 0.91 0.48
N ILE A 259 -2.97 1.45 0.95
CA ILE A 259 -3.03 2.49 1.99
C ILE A 259 -3.63 1.82 3.20
N TYR A 260 -2.87 1.75 4.30
CA TYR A 260 -3.36 1.12 5.52
C TYR A 260 -2.92 1.88 6.76
N MET A 261 -3.65 1.66 7.86
CA MET A 261 -3.33 2.26 9.16
C MET A 261 -3.32 1.22 10.27
N ILE A 262 -2.50 1.48 11.27
CA ILE A 262 -2.42 0.72 12.51
C ILE A 262 -2.90 1.58 13.66
N CYS A 263 -3.80 1.05 14.48
CA CYS A 263 -4.28 1.70 15.70
C CYS A 263 -3.28 1.45 16.84
N TYR A 264 -2.59 2.49 17.27
CA TYR A 264 -1.58 2.37 18.33
C TYR A 264 -2.16 2.19 19.73
N ASN A 265 -3.45 2.46 19.93
CA ASN A 265 -4.11 2.18 21.21
C ASN A 265 -4.26 0.69 21.49
N LEU A 266 -4.16 -0.16 20.46
CA LEU A 266 -4.03 -1.60 20.67
C LEU A 266 -2.67 -1.93 21.30
N PRO A 267 -2.56 -2.98 22.12
CA PRO A 267 -1.27 -3.47 22.59
C PRO A 267 -0.35 -3.87 21.43
N PRO A 268 0.99 -3.69 21.53
CA PRO A 268 1.92 -3.92 20.41
C PRO A 268 1.81 -5.31 19.76
N HIS A 269 1.52 -6.35 20.55
CA HIS A 269 1.36 -7.71 20.03
C HIS A 269 0.10 -7.91 19.17
N LEU A 270 -0.86 -6.96 19.19
CA LEU A 270 -2.07 -6.98 18.38
C LEU A 270 -2.00 -6.05 17.16
N HIS A 271 -1.01 -5.16 17.07
CA HIS A 271 -0.92 -4.13 16.04
C HIS A 271 -1.00 -4.70 14.61
N TYR A 272 -0.27 -5.78 14.35
CA TYR A 272 -0.09 -6.33 13.01
C TYR A 272 -0.88 -7.64 12.77
N HIS A 273 -1.80 -7.98 13.68
CA HIS A 273 -2.78 -9.01 13.39
C HIS A 273 -3.67 -8.54 12.24
N ILE A 274 -3.90 -9.41 11.26
CA ILE A 274 -4.59 -9.05 10.02
C ILE A 274 -6.00 -8.46 10.25
N GLU A 275 -6.68 -8.93 11.27
CA GLU A 275 -8.00 -8.45 11.70
C GLU A 275 -7.97 -7.03 12.29
N ASN A 276 -6.82 -6.58 12.76
CA ASN A 276 -6.60 -5.27 13.42
C ASN A 276 -5.94 -4.24 12.49
N VAL A 277 -5.54 -4.65 11.29
CA VAL A 277 -5.02 -3.73 10.28
C VAL A 277 -6.19 -3.08 9.53
N TYR A 278 -6.25 -1.76 9.53
CA TYR A 278 -7.21 -1.04 8.72
C TYR A 278 -6.67 -0.81 7.32
N ILE A 279 -7.21 -1.49 6.33
CA ILE A 279 -6.92 -1.26 4.92
C ILE A 279 -7.88 -0.18 4.41
N ALA A 280 -7.38 1.04 4.29
CA ALA A 280 -8.15 2.18 3.80
C ALA A 280 -8.47 2.06 2.32
N GLY A 281 -7.49 1.66 1.50
CA GLY A 281 -7.72 1.54 0.07
C GLY A 281 -6.64 0.79 -0.67
N ILE A 282 -7.02 0.31 -1.86
CA ILE A 282 -6.11 -0.41 -2.77
C ILE A 282 -5.92 0.43 -4.02
N ILE A 283 -4.68 0.91 -4.22
CA ILE A 283 -4.30 1.72 -5.38
C ILE A 283 -4.14 0.80 -6.59
N PRO A 284 -4.94 0.97 -7.64
CA PRO A 284 -4.91 0.06 -8.78
C PRO A 284 -3.59 0.15 -9.55
N GLY A 285 -3.07 -1.02 -9.92
CA GLY A 285 -1.91 -1.14 -10.80
C GLY A 285 -2.27 -1.12 -12.30
N PRO A 286 -1.30 -1.36 -13.19
CA PRO A 286 0.13 -1.59 -12.92
C PRO A 286 0.93 -0.32 -12.61
N ASN A 287 0.41 0.85 -13.01
CA ASN A 287 1.09 2.12 -12.84
C ASN A 287 1.03 2.61 -11.39
N GLU A 288 1.99 3.42 -11.02
CA GLU A 288 2.06 4.08 -9.74
C GLU A 288 1.60 5.54 -9.86
N PRO A 289 0.82 6.07 -8.90
CA PRO A 289 0.55 7.50 -8.87
C PRO A 289 1.86 8.28 -8.89
N SER A 290 2.01 9.19 -9.84
CA SER A 290 3.17 10.07 -9.83
C SER A 290 3.07 11.02 -8.64
N LEU A 291 4.18 11.41 -8.10
CA LEU A 291 4.37 12.45 -7.07
C LEU A 291 3.06 12.88 -6.36
N HIS A 292 2.48 14.01 -6.78
CA HIS A 292 1.30 14.62 -6.16
C HIS A 292 -0.04 13.96 -6.54
N HIS A 293 -0.06 13.07 -7.53
CA HIS A 293 -1.27 12.30 -7.84
C HIS A 293 -1.68 11.33 -6.72
N LEU A 294 -0.75 10.95 -5.84
CA LEU A 294 -1.06 10.19 -4.63
C LEU A 294 -2.11 10.90 -3.76
N ASN A 295 -2.17 12.23 -3.79
CA ASN A 295 -3.15 13.02 -3.07
C ASN A 295 -4.60 12.66 -3.39
N HIS A 296 -4.88 12.27 -4.64
CA HIS A 296 -6.24 11.90 -5.05
C HIS A 296 -6.75 10.67 -4.30
N VAL A 297 -5.90 9.65 -4.15
CA VAL A 297 -6.27 8.40 -3.45
C VAL A 297 -6.17 8.51 -1.93
N LEU A 298 -5.43 9.49 -1.40
CA LEU A 298 -5.40 9.80 0.04
C LEU A 298 -6.60 10.64 0.49
N ARG A 299 -7.23 11.39 -0.42
CA ARG A 299 -8.31 12.34 -0.09
C ARG A 299 -9.49 11.73 0.66
N PRO A 300 -10.05 10.55 0.29
CA PRO A 300 -11.14 9.93 1.04
C PRO A 300 -10.76 9.66 2.51
N LEU A 301 -9.55 9.14 2.74
CA LEU A 301 -9.03 8.88 4.09
C LEU A 301 -8.86 10.18 4.89
N VAL A 302 -8.28 11.22 4.27
CA VAL A 302 -8.09 12.52 4.93
C VAL A 302 -9.43 13.15 5.29
N ASN A 303 -10.47 13.00 4.46
CA ASN A 303 -11.82 13.47 4.78
C ASN A 303 -12.38 12.76 6.02
N ASP A 304 -12.21 11.45 6.14
CA ASP A 304 -12.66 10.69 7.32
C ASP A 304 -11.86 11.07 8.58
N LEU A 305 -10.53 11.27 8.44
CA LEU A 305 -9.68 11.72 9.54
C LEU A 305 -10.07 13.14 10.03
N LEU A 306 -10.40 14.05 9.12
CA LEU A 306 -10.90 15.39 9.48
C LEU A 306 -12.22 15.27 10.26
N ARG A 307 -13.16 14.44 9.78
CA ARG A 307 -14.42 14.20 10.50
C ARG A 307 -14.15 13.60 11.89
N GLY A 308 -13.29 12.59 11.96
CA GLY A 308 -12.90 11.95 13.23
C GLY A 308 -12.23 12.91 14.20
N TRP A 309 -11.49 13.90 13.68
CA TRP A 309 -10.82 14.92 14.47
C TRP A 309 -11.79 16.02 14.97
N GLU A 310 -12.59 16.59 14.07
CA GLU A 310 -13.44 17.75 14.36
C GLU A 310 -14.71 17.35 15.11
N CYS A 311 -15.41 16.33 14.61
CA CYS A 311 -16.72 15.91 15.13
C CYS A 311 -16.67 14.62 15.95
N GLY A 312 -15.73 13.73 15.63
CA GLY A 312 -15.75 12.35 16.10
C GLY A 312 -16.80 11.49 15.38
N PHE A 313 -16.79 10.20 15.69
CA PHE A 313 -17.78 9.21 15.26
C PHE A 313 -18.56 8.73 16.46
N TYR A 314 -19.88 8.87 16.46
CA TYR A 314 -20.72 8.34 17.51
C TYR A 314 -21.27 6.96 17.12
N PHE A 315 -20.97 5.95 17.94
CA PHE A 315 -21.45 4.59 17.79
C PHE A 315 -22.56 4.34 18.82
N THR A 316 -23.77 4.03 18.36
CA THR A 316 -24.94 3.87 19.22
C THR A 316 -24.89 2.65 20.13
N GLN A 317 -24.07 1.66 19.77
CA GLN A 317 -23.85 0.44 20.54
C GLN A 317 -22.50 -0.18 20.19
N THR A 318 -21.79 -0.73 21.18
CA THR A 318 -20.55 -1.47 21.02
C THR A 318 -20.58 -2.72 21.88
N ALA A 319 -19.51 -3.54 21.85
CA ALA A 319 -19.40 -4.70 22.73
C ALA A 319 -19.29 -4.33 24.24
N LEU A 320 -18.88 -3.09 24.56
CA LEU A 320 -18.72 -2.62 25.93
C LEU A 320 -19.78 -1.58 26.34
N HIS A 321 -20.21 -0.72 25.41
CA HIS A 321 -21.12 0.39 25.69
C HIS A 321 -22.48 0.16 25.05
N GLU A 322 -23.46 -0.20 25.87
CA GLU A 322 -24.84 -0.46 25.42
C GLU A 322 -25.53 0.83 24.92
N PHE A 323 -25.21 1.97 25.52
CA PHE A 323 -25.79 3.28 25.19
C PHE A 323 -24.90 4.09 24.23
N GLY A 324 -23.89 3.46 23.66
CA GLY A 324 -23.00 4.06 22.69
C GLY A 324 -21.76 4.72 23.26
N CYS A 325 -20.87 5.15 22.34
CA CYS A 325 -19.64 5.86 22.68
C CYS A 325 -19.23 6.81 21.55
N MET A 326 -18.45 7.83 21.89
CA MET A 326 -17.80 8.74 20.96
C MET A 326 -16.39 8.24 20.66
N VAL A 327 -15.97 8.34 19.40
CA VAL A 327 -14.60 8.01 18.98
C VAL A 327 -14.00 9.15 18.20
N ARG A 328 -12.92 9.71 18.69
CA ARG A 328 -12.09 10.71 17.99
C ARG A 328 -10.85 10.03 17.44
N CYS A 329 -10.39 10.50 16.28
CA CYS A 329 -9.25 9.89 15.59
C CYS A 329 -8.21 10.94 15.24
N ALA A 330 -6.94 10.59 15.44
CA ALA A 330 -5.80 11.37 14.99
C ALA A 330 -4.81 10.48 14.25
N LEU A 331 -4.22 11.02 13.20
CA LEU A 331 -3.09 10.45 12.50
C LEU A 331 -1.83 11.16 12.98
N ILE A 332 -0.89 10.44 13.59
CA ILE A 332 0.38 11.05 14.00
C ILE A 332 1.51 10.59 13.07
N PRO A 333 2.04 9.36 13.15
CA PRO A 333 3.15 9.02 12.29
C PRO A 333 2.69 8.57 10.89
N LEU A 334 3.36 9.11 9.88
CA LEU A 334 3.45 8.51 8.56
C LEU A 334 4.71 7.64 8.55
N VAL A 335 4.55 6.33 8.40
CA VAL A 335 5.63 5.33 8.46
C VAL A 335 5.73 4.65 7.09
N CYS A 336 6.80 4.91 6.37
CA CYS A 336 7.01 4.36 5.03
C CYS A 336 8.49 4.17 4.73
N ASP A 337 8.80 3.44 3.66
CA ASP A 337 10.12 3.53 3.04
C ASP A 337 10.40 4.96 2.54
N LEU A 338 11.64 5.32 2.34
CA LEU A 338 11.99 6.71 1.97
C LEU A 338 11.34 7.20 0.67
N PRO A 339 11.22 6.41 -0.40
CA PRO A 339 10.50 6.82 -1.62
C PRO A 339 9.02 7.12 -1.38
N ALA A 340 8.29 6.21 -0.73
CA ALA A 340 6.88 6.41 -0.43
C ALA A 340 6.66 7.54 0.59
N LEU A 341 7.51 7.63 1.61
CA LEU A 341 7.49 8.71 2.59
C LEU A 341 7.59 10.08 1.90
N ARG A 342 8.60 10.28 1.05
CA ARG A 342 8.78 11.54 0.31
C ARG A 342 7.59 11.85 -0.60
N LYS A 343 7.04 10.83 -1.25
CA LYS A 343 5.88 10.98 -2.10
C LYS A 343 4.65 11.45 -1.30
N ALA A 344 4.35 10.80 -0.19
CA ALA A 344 3.21 11.13 0.66
C ALA A 344 3.36 12.49 1.36
N LEU A 345 4.57 12.85 1.80
CA LEU A 345 4.89 14.15 2.39
C LEU A 345 4.84 15.33 1.40
N GLY A 346 4.95 15.05 0.10
CA GLY A 346 5.20 16.09 -0.88
C GLY A 346 6.65 16.55 -0.94
N ALA A 347 7.60 15.75 -0.42
CA ALA A 347 9.02 16.06 -0.45
C ALA A 347 9.69 15.66 -1.77
N ILE A 348 10.82 16.28 -2.07
CA ILE A 348 11.62 16.02 -3.27
C ILE A 348 12.46 14.74 -3.12
N GLY A 349 12.83 14.14 -4.26
CA GLY A 349 13.65 12.92 -4.30
C GLY A 349 15.06 13.11 -3.77
N HIS A 350 15.73 11.99 -3.49
CA HIS A 350 17.08 11.95 -2.87
C HIS A 350 18.21 12.52 -3.75
N CYS A 351 17.99 12.61 -5.06
CA CYS A 351 19.00 13.19 -5.99
C CYS A 351 18.99 14.71 -6.03
N ALA A 352 18.01 15.37 -5.43
CA ALA A 352 17.89 16.82 -5.45
C ALA A 352 18.87 17.51 -4.51
N THR A 353 19.10 18.81 -4.74
CA THR A 353 19.97 19.62 -3.88
C THR A 353 19.47 19.62 -2.42
N ARG A 354 18.18 19.84 -2.19
CA ARG A 354 17.54 19.82 -0.87
C ARG A 354 16.89 18.46 -0.59
N PHE A 355 17.66 17.40 -0.59
CA PHE A 355 17.22 16.00 -0.56
C PHE A 355 16.58 15.55 0.77
N CYS A 356 16.91 16.21 1.88
CA CYS A 356 16.45 15.79 3.20
C CYS A 356 15.04 16.31 3.49
N SER A 357 14.13 15.42 3.92
CA SER A 357 12.78 15.80 4.38
C SER A 357 12.76 16.28 5.83
N PHE A 358 13.79 15.98 6.63
CA PHE A 358 13.88 16.31 8.06
C PHE A 358 14.56 17.65 8.34
N CYS A 359 15.57 18.01 7.53
CA CYS A 359 16.40 19.20 7.76
C CYS A 359 16.65 19.97 6.46
N LEU A 360 17.36 21.08 6.57
CA LEU A 360 17.74 21.94 5.44
C LEU A 360 19.07 21.54 4.79
N GLN A 361 19.64 20.40 5.19
CA GLN A 361 20.88 19.89 4.62
C GLN A 361 20.78 19.74 3.10
N THR A 362 21.87 20.09 2.42
CA THR A 362 21.94 20.04 0.96
C THR A 362 22.95 19.00 0.50
N ARG A 363 22.79 18.52 -0.74
CA ARG A 363 23.66 17.50 -1.32
C ARG A 363 25.13 17.94 -1.37
N ASN A 364 25.39 19.23 -1.57
CA ASN A 364 26.75 19.76 -1.62
C ASN A 364 27.44 19.75 -0.25
N HIS A 365 26.70 19.61 0.84
CA HIS A 365 27.19 19.56 2.21
C HIS A 365 26.90 18.22 2.88
N ILE A 366 26.72 17.14 2.09
CA ILE A 366 26.36 15.81 2.60
C ILE A 366 27.45 15.22 3.51
N SER A 367 28.69 15.64 3.35
CA SER A 367 29.83 15.25 4.19
C SER A 367 29.86 15.94 5.56
N GLU A 368 29.04 16.98 5.77
CA GLU A 368 28.90 17.63 7.07
C GLU A 368 28.10 16.73 8.00
N VAL A 369 28.78 16.15 8.99
CA VAL A 369 28.20 15.15 9.91
C VAL A 369 27.81 15.72 11.28
N ASP A 370 28.16 17.00 11.54
CA ASP A 370 27.68 17.65 12.77
C ASP A 370 26.19 17.98 12.66
N VAL A 371 25.36 17.15 13.30
CA VAL A 371 23.90 17.30 13.32
C VAL A 371 23.45 18.64 13.89
N ASN A 372 24.24 19.31 14.73
CA ASN A 372 23.89 20.60 15.32
C ASN A 372 24.00 21.74 14.29
N SER A 373 24.78 21.56 13.24
CA SER A 373 24.90 22.52 12.13
C SER A 373 23.74 22.44 11.14
N TRP A 374 22.94 21.34 11.17
CA TRP A 374 21.84 21.13 10.25
C TRP A 374 20.65 21.98 10.64
N GLY A 375 20.27 22.95 9.81
CA GLY A 375 19.07 23.73 10.01
C GLY A 375 17.83 22.84 9.99
N ARG A 376 16.95 23.01 10.98
CA ARG A 376 15.69 22.25 11.04
C ARG A 376 14.66 22.86 10.10
N ARG A 377 13.80 22.02 9.52
CA ARG A 377 12.62 22.49 8.78
C ARG A 377 11.58 23.01 9.77
N SER A 378 10.92 24.11 9.39
CA SER A 378 9.80 24.67 10.15
C SER A 378 8.47 24.22 9.54
N TRP A 379 7.51 23.82 10.39
CA TRP A 379 6.17 23.47 9.94
C TRP A 379 5.50 24.63 9.21
N GLN A 380 5.60 25.85 9.77
CA GLN A 380 4.98 27.05 9.21
C GLN A 380 5.54 27.36 7.81
N GLU A 381 6.87 27.31 7.66
CA GLU A 381 7.52 27.52 6.37
C GLU A 381 7.12 26.43 5.37
N HIS A 382 7.13 25.15 5.80
CA HIS A 382 6.72 24.04 4.96
C HIS A 382 5.29 24.22 4.44
N PHE A 383 4.34 24.56 5.33
CA PHE A 383 2.95 24.76 4.99
C PHE A 383 2.75 25.94 4.03
N GLN A 384 3.45 27.06 4.25
CA GLN A 384 3.40 28.24 3.36
C GLN A 384 3.90 27.89 1.95
N ILE A 385 5.03 27.18 1.86
CA ILE A 385 5.61 26.79 0.57
C ILE A 385 4.71 25.78 -0.15
N ALA A 386 4.19 24.79 0.56
CA ALA A 386 3.27 23.80 0.00
C ALA A 386 1.97 24.43 -0.50
N THR A 387 1.41 25.39 0.25
CA THR A 387 0.24 26.16 -0.14
C THR A 387 0.53 27.00 -1.38
N LYS A 388 1.67 27.71 -1.40
CA LYS A 388 2.10 28.48 -2.56
C LYS A 388 2.24 27.59 -3.80
N TRP A 389 2.82 26.39 -3.65
CA TRP A 389 2.92 25.43 -4.75
C TRP A 389 1.53 25.01 -5.27
N ARG A 390 0.59 24.68 -4.36
CA ARG A 390 -0.77 24.28 -4.70
C ARG A 390 -1.52 25.37 -5.47
N ASP A 391 -1.42 26.60 -5.00
CA ASP A 391 -2.21 27.74 -5.51
C ASP A 391 -1.56 28.42 -6.74
N THR A 392 -0.38 27.98 -7.14
CA THR A 392 0.31 28.48 -8.34
C THR A 392 -0.40 28.01 -9.62
N ALA A 393 -0.64 28.95 -10.54
CA ALA A 393 -1.49 28.74 -11.72
C ALA A 393 -0.85 27.93 -12.84
N THR A 394 0.48 27.86 -12.93
CA THR A 394 1.19 27.20 -14.04
C THR A 394 2.13 26.10 -13.56
N GLU A 395 2.29 25.05 -14.38
CA GLU A 395 3.18 23.92 -14.07
C GLU A 395 4.65 24.36 -13.98
N SER A 396 5.10 25.27 -14.85
CA SER A 396 6.47 25.80 -14.83
C SER A 396 6.81 26.47 -13.50
N LEU A 397 5.92 27.29 -12.98
CA LEU A 397 6.11 27.94 -11.68
C LEU A 397 6.02 26.94 -10.52
N ARG A 398 5.10 25.95 -10.58
CA ARG A 398 5.05 24.86 -9.60
C ARG A 398 6.36 24.08 -9.56
N ASN A 399 6.90 23.74 -10.73
CA ASN A 399 8.18 23.03 -10.84
C ASN A 399 9.33 23.89 -10.27
N SER A 400 9.36 25.19 -10.55
CA SER A 400 10.36 26.10 -10.00
C SER A 400 10.32 26.16 -8.46
N ILE A 401 9.13 26.21 -7.85
CA ILE A 401 8.95 26.18 -6.39
C ILE A 401 9.46 24.83 -5.85
N TYR A 402 9.06 23.73 -6.49
CA TYR A 402 9.44 22.37 -6.09
C TYR A 402 10.96 22.16 -6.12
N LEU A 403 11.62 22.55 -7.21
CA LEU A 403 13.07 22.44 -7.33
C LEU A 403 13.81 23.34 -6.33
N LYS A 404 13.31 24.54 -6.07
CA LYS A 404 13.95 25.50 -5.15
C LYS A 404 13.85 25.06 -3.70
N TYR A 405 12.66 24.60 -3.26
CA TYR A 405 12.38 24.35 -1.83
C TYR A 405 12.30 22.87 -1.48
N GLY A 406 12.15 21.99 -2.47
CA GLY A 406 11.99 20.56 -2.27
C GLY A 406 10.62 20.18 -1.69
N ILE A 407 9.60 21.03 -1.85
CA ILE A 407 8.28 20.88 -1.22
C ILE A 407 7.19 21.09 -2.26
N ARG A 408 6.18 20.26 -2.23
CA ARG A 408 4.90 20.38 -2.93
C ARG A 408 3.74 20.10 -1.97
N TRP A 409 2.51 20.31 -2.41
CA TRP A 409 1.34 20.01 -1.61
C TRP A 409 1.17 18.53 -1.33
N SER A 410 0.86 18.22 -0.07
CA SER A 410 0.36 16.91 0.37
C SER A 410 -1.06 17.06 0.91
N GLU A 411 -1.94 16.10 0.63
CA GLU A 411 -3.30 16.06 1.16
C GLU A 411 -3.32 15.95 2.69
N LEU A 412 -2.27 15.38 3.30
CA LEU A 412 -2.12 15.28 4.75
C LEU A 412 -2.03 16.66 5.43
N LEU A 413 -1.58 17.69 4.72
CA LEU A 413 -1.54 19.07 5.23
C LEU A 413 -2.93 19.70 5.48
N ARG A 414 -4.01 19.04 5.07
CA ARG A 414 -5.37 19.44 5.43
C ARG A 414 -5.72 19.13 6.88
N LEU A 415 -5.01 18.18 7.49
CA LEU A 415 -5.17 17.87 8.91
C LEU A 415 -4.51 19.00 9.72
N PRO A 416 -5.28 19.81 10.51
CA PRO A 416 -4.79 21.06 11.07
C PRO A 416 -3.71 20.88 12.13
N TYR A 417 -3.60 19.69 12.67
CA TYR A 417 -2.62 19.30 13.70
C TYR A 417 -1.39 18.58 13.12
N TRP A 418 -1.41 18.21 11.83
CA TRP A 418 -0.40 17.29 11.28
C TRP A 418 0.85 18.05 10.82
N ASP A 419 1.97 17.79 11.48
CA ASP A 419 3.27 18.41 11.19
C ASP A 419 4.16 17.45 10.39
N PRO A 420 4.40 17.70 9.08
CA PRO A 420 5.26 16.86 8.24
C PRO A 420 6.71 16.85 8.70
N THR A 421 7.17 17.82 9.49
CA THR A 421 8.55 17.89 9.97
C THR A 421 8.79 17.03 11.20
N THR A 422 7.72 16.68 11.92
CA THR A 422 7.77 15.93 13.17
C THR A 422 7.17 14.52 13.05
N TYR A 423 6.09 14.36 12.25
CA TYR A 423 5.30 13.12 12.20
C TYR A 423 5.69 12.17 11.07
N GLN A 424 6.84 12.38 10.46
CA GLN A 424 7.40 11.45 9.49
C GLN A 424 8.35 10.47 10.17
N VAL A 425 8.21 9.19 9.86
CA VAL A 425 9.05 8.11 10.37
C VAL A 425 9.54 7.25 9.21
N VAL A 426 10.85 7.11 9.12
CA VAL A 426 11.48 6.21 8.14
C VAL A 426 11.35 4.79 8.66
N GLU A 427 10.79 3.91 7.86
CA GLU A 427 10.59 2.52 8.22
C GLU A 427 11.94 1.81 8.38
N ALA A 428 12.13 1.14 9.53
CA ALA A 428 13.43 0.61 9.93
C ALA A 428 13.89 -0.59 9.07
N MET A 429 12.95 -1.44 8.62
CA MET A 429 13.29 -2.64 7.87
C MET A 429 13.99 -2.28 6.54
N HIS A 430 13.39 -1.40 5.74
CA HIS A 430 13.94 -1.02 4.45
C HIS A 430 15.19 -0.14 4.56
N ASN A 431 15.24 0.78 5.53
CA ASN A 431 16.35 1.72 5.62
C ASN A 431 17.50 1.20 6.46
N LEU A 432 17.22 0.73 7.69
CA LEU A 432 18.27 0.27 8.58
C LEU A 432 18.72 -1.15 8.23
N PHE A 433 17.79 -2.12 8.21
CA PHE A 433 18.18 -3.53 8.04
C PHE A 433 18.54 -3.89 6.61
N LEU A 434 17.69 -3.59 5.64
CA LEU A 434 17.92 -3.90 4.22
C LEU A 434 18.80 -2.87 3.51
N GLY A 435 18.82 -1.63 3.97
CA GLY A 435 19.69 -0.58 3.46
C GLY A 435 21.07 -0.59 4.11
N GLU A 436 21.18 0.07 5.25
CA GLU A 436 22.49 0.36 5.87
C GLU A 436 23.18 -0.88 6.41
N LEU A 437 22.53 -1.70 7.24
CA LEU A 437 23.17 -2.87 7.83
C LEU A 437 23.51 -3.93 6.80
N GLN A 438 22.61 -4.20 5.85
CA GLN A 438 22.89 -5.15 4.79
C GLN A 438 24.06 -4.67 3.91
N HIS A 439 24.09 -3.38 3.53
CA HIS A 439 25.18 -2.80 2.78
C HIS A 439 26.49 -2.89 3.57
N HIS A 440 26.47 -2.52 4.85
CA HIS A 440 27.65 -2.56 5.72
C HIS A 440 28.19 -3.99 5.85
N CYS A 441 27.31 -4.96 6.17
CA CYS A 441 27.72 -6.36 6.31
C CYS A 441 28.24 -6.93 4.98
N ARG A 442 27.54 -6.73 3.87
CA ARG A 442 27.90 -7.36 2.60
C ARG A 442 29.02 -6.64 1.85
N GLN A 443 28.99 -5.29 1.80
CA GLN A 443 29.92 -4.52 0.98
C GLN A 443 31.17 -4.10 1.77
N ILE A 444 31.01 -3.69 3.02
CA ILE A 444 32.14 -3.21 3.83
C ILE A 444 32.83 -4.37 4.55
N LEU A 445 32.10 -5.15 5.34
CA LEU A 445 32.66 -6.28 6.09
C LEU A 445 32.81 -7.55 5.25
N ARG A 446 32.30 -7.55 4.01
CA ARG A 446 32.35 -8.70 3.07
C ARG A 446 31.84 -10.01 3.68
N MET A 447 30.87 -9.91 4.55
CA MET A 447 30.16 -11.05 5.13
C MET A 447 29.21 -11.62 4.06
N ASN A 448 29.75 -12.38 3.12
CA ASN A 448 28.92 -13.10 2.16
C ASN A 448 28.20 -14.22 2.90
N ALA A 449 26.91 -14.06 3.16
CA ALA A 449 26.09 -15.22 3.37
C ALA A 449 26.14 -15.99 2.04
N ASN A 450 26.75 -17.16 2.04
CA ASN A 450 26.66 -18.13 0.95
C ASN A 450 25.20 -18.59 0.86
N THR A 451 24.39 -17.80 0.23
CA THR A 451 23.08 -18.22 -0.22
C THR A 451 23.20 -18.33 -1.73
N ASP A 452 23.29 -19.55 -2.20
CA ASP A 452 23.17 -19.92 -3.62
C ASP A 452 21.87 -19.34 -4.25
N GLU A 453 20.97 -18.81 -3.44
CA GLU A 453 19.70 -18.21 -3.83
C GLU A 453 19.77 -16.72 -4.21
N GLU A 454 20.79 -15.94 -3.75
CA GLU A 454 20.86 -14.50 -4.05
C GLU A 454 21.78 -14.16 -5.23
N GLN A 455 22.45 -15.13 -5.81
CA GLN A 455 23.04 -14.96 -7.14
C GLN A 455 21.91 -15.01 -8.18
N GLY A 456 21.06 -14.01 -8.16
CA GLY A 456 19.98 -13.83 -9.12
C GLY A 456 20.49 -14.00 -10.54
N GLY A 457 20.49 -15.22 -11.04
CA GLY A 457 20.55 -15.56 -12.46
C GLY A 457 21.88 -15.40 -13.17
N VAL A 458 23.02 -15.39 -12.48
CA VAL A 458 24.23 -15.88 -13.07
C VAL A 458 24.35 -17.32 -12.58
N SER A 459 23.92 -18.30 -13.39
CA SER A 459 24.43 -19.65 -13.23
C SER A 459 25.95 -19.51 -13.15
N LEU A 460 26.57 -19.99 -12.07
CA LEU A 460 28.02 -20.05 -11.97
C LEU A 460 28.47 -20.90 -13.13
N HIS A 461 28.98 -20.24 -14.16
CA HIS A 461 29.58 -20.96 -15.28
C HIS A 461 30.73 -21.77 -14.71
N SER A 462 30.85 -23.02 -15.10
CA SER A 462 32.02 -23.82 -14.76
C SER A 462 33.30 -23.10 -15.19
N SER A 463 34.44 -23.40 -14.59
CA SER A 463 35.71 -22.79 -14.99
C SER A 463 35.97 -22.92 -16.50
N GLU A 464 35.55 -24.02 -17.12
CA GLU A 464 35.65 -24.24 -18.55
C GLU A 464 34.69 -23.36 -19.37
N GLU A 465 33.49 -23.08 -18.85
CA GLU A 465 32.54 -22.14 -19.48
C GLU A 465 33.01 -20.71 -19.35
N GLN A 466 33.56 -20.34 -18.20
CA GLN A 466 34.16 -19.02 -17.98
C GLN A 466 35.28 -18.77 -18.98
N GLN A 467 36.17 -19.75 -19.13
CA GLN A 467 37.27 -19.65 -20.09
C GLN A 467 36.76 -19.52 -21.53
N ARG A 468 35.77 -20.33 -21.92
CA ARG A 468 35.13 -20.22 -23.25
C ARG A 468 34.55 -18.83 -23.52
N HIS A 469 33.90 -18.21 -22.51
CA HIS A 469 33.35 -16.87 -22.66
C HIS A 469 34.44 -15.80 -22.76
N LEU A 470 35.51 -15.94 -22.02
CA LEU A 470 36.70 -15.04 -22.13
C LEU A 470 37.38 -15.17 -23.49
N ASP A 471 37.62 -16.40 -23.96
CA ASP A 471 38.20 -16.67 -25.27
C ASP A 471 37.33 -16.12 -26.43
N ALA A 472 36.00 -16.31 -26.33
CA ALA A 472 35.06 -15.72 -27.28
C ALA A 472 35.10 -14.18 -27.25
N GLY A 473 35.29 -13.57 -26.07
CA GLY A 473 35.49 -12.13 -25.91
C GLY A 473 36.76 -11.63 -26.56
N ILE A 474 37.89 -12.31 -26.33
CA ILE A 474 39.18 -12.00 -26.92
C ILE A 474 39.13 -12.11 -28.47
N GLU A 475 38.49 -13.16 -28.96
CA GLU A 475 38.35 -13.36 -30.40
C GLU A 475 37.41 -12.30 -31.05
N ALA A 476 36.34 -11.89 -30.34
CA ALA A 476 35.46 -10.81 -30.78
C ALA A 476 36.20 -9.45 -30.82
N ILE A 477 37.09 -9.21 -29.86
CA ILE A 477 37.97 -8.04 -29.82
C ILE A 477 38.94 -8.06 -31.01
N ARG A 478 39.59 -9.19 -31.25
CA ARG A 478 40.53 -9.35 -32.39
C ARG A 478 39.86 -9.12 -33.74
N LYS A 479 38.58 -9.56 -33.88
CA LYS A 479 37.80 -9.35 -35.09
C LYS A 479 37.18 -7.95 -35.20
N GLY A 480 37.34 -7.09 -34.22
CA GLY A 480 36.68 -5.80 -34.17
C GLY A 480 35.15 -5.85 -34.16
N SER A 481 34.57 -6.96 -33.71
CA SER A 481 33.12 -7.19 -33.85
C SER A 481 32.36 -6.74 -32.60
N ARG A 482 31.75 -5.54 -32.65
CA ARG A 482 30.87 -5.01 -31.62
C ARG A 482 29.68 -5.95 -31.34
N THR A 483 29.09 -6.49 -32.41
CA THR A 483 27.94 -7.39 -32.30
C THR A 483 28.29 -8.70 -31.57
N ALA A 484 29.47 -9.25 -31.80
CA ALA A 484 29.94 -10.44 -31.09
C ALA A 484 30.21 -10.15 -29.62
N LEU A 485 30.86 -9.02 -29.29
CA LEU A 485 31.09 -8.58 -27.93
C LEU A 485 29.78 -8.37 -27.16
N THR A 486 28.80 -7.70 -27.77
CA THR A 486 27.52 -7.47 -27.09
C THR A 486 26.67 -8.73 -26.87
N ARG A 487 27.02 -9.87 -27.46
CA ARG A 487 26.40 -11.17 -27.16
C ARG A 487 26.96 -11.86 -25.92
N ILE A 488 28.18 -11.51 -25.52
CA ILE A 488 28.83 -12.09 -24.32
C ILE A 488 28.22 -11.50 -23.06
N HIS A 489 28.18 -12.23 -21.97
CA HIS A 489 27.68 -11.74 -20.69
C HIS A 489 28.49 -10.55 -20.20
N LYS A 490 27.80 -9.51 -19.66
CA LYS A 490 28.41 -8.21 -19.26
C LYS A 490 29.63 -8.38 -18.34
N GLY A 491 29.56 -9.31 -17.38
CA GLY A 491 30.65 -9.57 -16.44
C GLY A 491 31.98 -9.90 -17.11
N TYR A 492 31.96 -10.70 -18.18
CA TYR A 492 33.20 -11.07 -18.91
C TYR A 492 33.76 -9.89 -19.72
N ILE A 493 32.90 -9.03 -20.28
CA ILE A 493 33.36 -7.83 -21.00
C ILE A 493 34.00 -6.84 -20.02
N VAL A 494 33.41 -6.65 -18.85
CA VAL A 494 33.96 -5.83 -17.77
C VAL A 494 35.29 -6.39 -17.30
N SER A 495 35.39 -7.71 -17.09
CA SER A 495 36.66 -8.37 -16.71
C SER A 495 37.75 -8.17 -17.78
N LEU A 496 37.41 -8.29 -19.06
CA LEU A 496 38.34 -8.03 -20.16
C LEU A 496 38.80 -6.57 -20.21
N ALA A 497 37.89 -5.61 -19.95
CA ALA A 497 38.21 -4.21 -19.89
C ALA A 497 39.18 -3.92 -18.72
N HIS A 498 38.90 -4.44 -17.53
CA HIS A 498 39.77 -4.28 -16.36
C HIS A 498 41.14 -4.94 -16.56
N ALA A 499 41.20 -6.16 -17.13
CA ALA A 499 42.43 -6.86 -17.38
C ALA A 499 43.37 -6.12 -18.37
N ASN A 500 42.78 -5.28 -19.22
CA ASN A 500 43.53 -4.46 -20.19
C ASN A 500 43.64 -2.97 -19.79
N ASN A 501 43.26 -2.61 -18.56
CA ASN A 501 43.24 -1.23 -18.05
C ASN A 501 42.41 -0.27 -18.90
N VAL A 502 41.35 -0.76 -19.53
CA VAL A 502 40.43 0.04 -20.34
C VAL A 502 39.31 0.57 -19.47
N ASN A 503 39.33 1.89 -19.22
CA ASN A 503 38.26 2.60 -18.51
C ASN A 503 37.42 3.35 -19.53
N PRO A 504 36.13 2.96 -19.72
CA PRO A 504 35.26 3.71 -20.63
C PRO A 504 35.06 5.13 -20.12
N HIS A 505 35.27 6.13 -20.97
CA HIS A 505 34.94 7.52 -20.67
C HIS A 505 33.45 7.72 -20.80
N VAL A 506 32.84 8.36 -19.80
CA VAL A 506 31.45 8.86 -19.88
C VAL A 506 31.57 10.25 -20.52
N ASP A 507 31.15 10.39 -21.76
CA ASP A 507 30.91 11.71 -22.36
C ASP A 507 29.82 12.41 -21.55
N ARG A 508 30.17 13.54 -20.90
CA ARG A 508 29.27 14.31 -20.04
C ARG A 508 28.27 15.19 -20.79
N ASP A 509 28.26 15.13 -22.12
CA ASP A 509 27.52 16.05 -22.99
C ASP A 509 26.29 15.45 -23.68
N ILE A 510 25.80 14.28 -23.25
CA ILE A 510 24.54 13.76 -23.77
C ILE A 510 23.42 14.01 -22.76
N ASP A 511 22.44 14.80 -23.17
CA ASP A 511 21.18 15.12 -22.47
C ASP A 511 20.65 13.94 -21.66
N LEU A 512 20.75 14.05 -20.35
CA LEU A 512 20.19 13.10 -19.40
C LEU A 512 18.71 13.44 -19.23
N ASP A 513 17.84 12.64 -19.87
CA ASP A 513 16.41 12.57 -19.54
C ASP A 513 16.25 12.36 -18.01
N PRO A 514 15.69 13.35 -17.26
CA PRO A 514 15.60 13.29 -15.80
C PRO A 514 14.73 12.16 -15.26
N LEU A 515 14.04 11.41 -16.13
CA LEU A 515 13.07 10.37 -15.76
C LEU A 515 13.62 8.94 -15.81
N ARG A 516 14.91 8.74 -16.15
CA ARG A 516 15.55 7.42 -16.19
C ARG A 516 16.63 7.24 -15.11
N HIS A 517 16.30 7.39 -13.83
CA HIS A 517 17.21 6.98 -12.75
C HIS A 517 16.53 5.97 -11.82
N ASN A 518 16.60 4.70 -12.22
CA ASN A 518 16.70 3.61 -11.26
C ASN A 518 18.19 3.28 -11.09
N GLY A 519 18.64 3.34 -9.83
CA GLY A 519 20.03 3.23 -9.44
C GLY A 519 20.69 1.95 -9.90
N ASP A 520 21.60 2.09 -10.75
CA ASP A 520 22.92 1.47 -10.80
C ASP A 520 23.69 2.21 -11.91
N GLN A 521 24.68 3.02 -11.55
CA GLN A 521 25.58 3.68 -12.49
C GLN A 521 26.63 2.70 -13.07
N SER A 522 26.25 1.46 -13.31
CA SER A 522 27.09 0.55 -14.08
C SER A 522 26.91 0.90 -15.56
N LEU A 523 27.99 1.40 -16.17
CA LEU A 523 28.08 1.66 -17.59
C LEU A 523 27.45 0.52 -18.39
N SER A 524 26.83 0.85 -19.52
CA SER A 524 26.16 -0.15 -20.35
C SER A 524 27.18 -1.15 -20.91
N LYS A 525 26.75 -2.36 -21.18
CA LYS A 525 27.52 -3.39 -21.86
C LYS A 525 28.10 -2.89 -23.21
N ALA A 526 27.32 -2.07 -23.93
CA ALA A 526 27.71 -1.47 -25.19
C ALA A 526 28.88 -0.48 -25.01
N THR A 527 28.87 0.29 -23.93
CA THR A 527 29.91 1.27 -23.59
C THR A 527 31.27 0.57 -23.33
N TYR A 528 31.28 -0.52 -22.57
CA TYR A 528 32.49 -1.33 -22.38
C TYR A 528 32.98 -1.99 -23.67
N ALA A 529 32.06 -2.48 -24.52
CA ALA A 529 32.43 -3.07 -25.80
C ALA A 529 33.07 -2.04 -26.75
N GLU A 530 32.53 -0.83 -26.79
CA GLU A 530 33.11 0.27 -27.58
C GLU A 530 34.49 0.70 -27.07
N ALA A 531 34.63 0.86 -25.77
CA ALA A 531 35.93 1.22 -25.18
C ALA A 531 36.99 0.15 -25.46
N LEU A 532 36.66 -1.14 -25.40
CA LEU A 532 37.58 -2.22 -25.76
C LEU A 532 37.96 -2.19 -27.24
N LEU A 533 37.07 -1.92 -28.15
CA LEU A 533 37.35 -1.82 -29.57
C LEU A 533 38.17 -0.59 -29.91
N GLN A 534 37.94 0.55 -29.27
CA GLN A 534 38.77 1.75 -29.41
C GLN A 534 40.18 1.53 -28.89
N TRP A 535 40.32 0.88 -27.72
CA TRP A 535 41.61 0.52 -27.15
C TRP A 535 42.42 -0.35 -28.11
N VAL A 536 41.83 -1.37 -28.72
CA VAL A 536 42.52 -2.23 -29.70
C VAL A 536 42.96 -1.43 -30.92
N SER A 537 42.11 -0.52 -31.40
CA SER A 537 42.48 0.35 -32.55
C SER A 537 43.71 1.21 -32.22
N ILE A 538 43.80 1.71 -30.99
CA ILE A 538 44.98 2.51 -30.55
C ILE A 538 46.23 1.62 -30.43
N VAL A 539 46.09 0.43 -29.86
CA VAL A 539 47.24 -0.49 -29.67
C VAL A 539 47.78 -1.01 -31.01
N TYR A 540 46.88 -1.28 -31.99
CA TYR A 540 47.34 -1.70 -33.34
C TYR A 540 47.92 -0.58 -34.18
N PHE A 541 47.72 0.70 -33.84
CA PHE A 541 48.34 1.84 -34.53
C PHE A 541 49.71 2.21 -33.94
N VAL A 542 50.07 1.72 -32.77
CA VAL A 542 51.32 2.05 -32.06
C VAL A 542 52.40 0.96 -32.23
N PHE A 543 52.04 -0.21 -32.77
CA PHE A 543 52.92 -1.28 -33.15
C PHE A 543 52.76 -1.58 -34.65
#